data_5654bc4ff161c58e50d51159b7f59a25
#
_entry.id   5654bc4ff161c58e50d51159b7f59a25
#
_cell.length_a   1.000
_cell.length_b   1.000
_cell.length_c   1.000
_cell.angle_alpha   90.00
_cell.angle_beta   90.00
_cell.angle_gamma   90.00
#
_symmetry.space_group_name_H-M   'P 1'
#
loop_
_entity.id
_entity.type
_entity.pdbx_description
1 polymer ?
#
loop_
_entity_poly.entity_id
_entity_poly.type
_entity_poly.pdbx_seq_one_letter_code
_entity_poly.pdbx_strand_id
1 'polypeptide(L)'
;MQNCLGIYIENNLIKYAKVSKDKNAFKVESFGIRFFDNINETIKKIVEETYSFNTPISINLANESYLYYNIFALLSKSDIQKTVETEFETYCDENKYNQKAFETRYALVSNVEDREKIKAIQVIVNKIELNKQKQYLEKHNLAGIVPIGTAIASITGFEKKENVLIVNMEEKTTITSIYDRQIYNVETIDHGSQEVLEKINRTENSMSKAYEICKGTTIYTADVIDDSKEQQHLEDIIPTLYQISQKVKEIVENSPVKISTVYLTGTLSVINNVDLYFQEFLPEADCKILKPSIIEVNVAQINIKDYIEVNSAISLAMQALGEGIQSLNFRKPNFMDQLKQLLSADVTLGKKKESSSKPKKESKLKKIMPSFSSVDLSFKGKLDKTETMLIRALVAILLINIIFIAFSKILFNQMEKKSQDVDGLIASENSEIAKINTDINSLNTKNTKYNSLTEELKAINDKISNIAEMKNSIPNLLNQIMYIIPESVQLTSIQNTTGKKIAIIAQASDYDQLGYFIAKIKVDGILGNVVSSSSQKSGDVVTVTIEGELPWEKF
;
A
#
# COMPACT_ATOMS: atom_id res chain seq x y z
N MET A 1 -19.76 6.19 26.66
CA MET A 1 -18.96 5.25 25.89
C MET A 1 -18.79 5.79 24.48
N GLN A 2 -17.58 5.95 23.98
CA GLN A 2 -17.28 6.40 22.63
C GLN A 2 -16.83 5.19 21.83
N ASN A 3 -17.29 5.06 20.58
CA ASN A 3 -16.94 3.94 19.72
C ASN A 3 -16.31 4.47 18.43
N CYS A 4 -15.41 3.70 17.85
CA CYS A 4 -14.87 3.94 16.52
C CYS A 4 -14.65 2.61 15.79
N LEU A 5 -14.91 2.60 14.49
CA LEU A 5 -14.57 1.51 13.60
C LEU A 5 -13.28 1.85 12.87
N GLY A 6 -12.19 1.16 13.19
CA GLY A 6 -10.94 1.23 12.45
C GLY A 6 -11.00 0.28 11.25
N ILE A 7 -10.64 0.78 10.09
CA ILE A 7 -10.57 0.00 8.85
C ILE A 7 -9.19 0.20 8.23
N TYR A 8 -8.42 -0.86 8.16
CA TYR A 8 -7.13 -0.89 7.48
C TYR A 8 -7.31 -1.50 6.10
N ILE A 9 -6.97 -0.73 5.07
CA ILE A 9 -7.23 -1.06 3.66
C ILE A 9 -5.90 -1.33 2.97
N GLU A 10 -5.75 -2.52 2.41
CA GLU A 10 -4.70 -2.95 1.50
C GLU A 10 -5.26 -3.17 0.08
N ASN A 11 -4.44 -3.60 -0.87
CA ASN A 11 -4.86 -3.79 -2.27
C ASN A 11 -6.05 -4.74 -2.45
N ASN A 12 -6.05 -5.89 -1.72
CA ASN A 12 -7.08 -6.93 -1.86
C ASN A 12 -7.71 -7.33 -0.53
N LEU A 13 -7.33 -6.67 0.56
CA LEU A 13 -7.65 -7.08 1.91
C LEU A 13 -8.09 -5.88 2.75
N ILE A 14 -9.17 -6.04 3.49
CA ILE A 14 -9.60 -5.10 4.52
C ILE A 14 -9.56 -5.81 5.88
N LYS A 15 -8.88 -5.19 6.83
CA LYS A 15 -8.91 -5.54 8.24
C LYS A 15 -9.74 -4.51 8.99
N TYR A 16 -10.59 -4.94 9.88
CA TYR A 16 -11.44 -4.02 10.63
C TYR A 16 -11.53 -4.39 12.11
N ALA A 17 -11.69 -3.38 12.93
CA ALA A 17 -11.91 -3.54 14.36
C ALA A 17 -12.80 -2.41 14.89
N LYS A 18 -13.88 -2.76 15.58
CA LYS A 18 -14.71 -1.84 16.33
C LYS A 18 -14.21 -1.75 17.76
N VAL A 19 -13.75 -0.58 18.15
CA VAL A 19 -13.18 -0.31 19.47
C VAL A 19 -14.07 0.66 20.22
N SER A 20 -14.35 0.36 21.47
CA SER A 20 -15.02 1.26 22.40
C SER A 20 -14.06 1.74 23.48
N LYS A 21 -14.27 2.99 23.93
CA LYS A 21 -13.52 3.63 25.02
C LYS A 21 -14.47 3.99 26.15
N ASP A 22 -14.20 3.49 27.34
CA ASP A 22 -14.86 3.91 28.58
C ASP A 22 -13.81 4.41 29.57
N LYS A 23 -13.85 5.73 29.84
CA LYS A 23 -12.82 6.44 30.60
C LYS A 23 -11.43 6.24 29.98
N ASN A 24 -10.59 5.36 30.53
CA ASN A 24 -9.25 5.05 30.06
C ASN A 24 -9.08 3.60 29.58
N ALA A 25 -10.14 2.80 29.62
CA ALA A 25 -10.13 1.41 29.18
C ALA A 25 -10.64 1.30 27.73
N PHE A 26 -9.97 0.49 26.95
CA PHE A 26 -10.37 0.15 25.57
C PHE A 26 -10.86 -1.28 25.52
N LYS A 27 -11.90 -1.50 24.71
CA LYS A 27 -12.43 -2.83 24.45
C LYS A 27 -12.67 -3.01 22.96
N VAL A 28 -12.20 -4.12 22.41
CA VAL A 28 -12.56 -4.53 21.05
C VAL A 28 -13.90 -5.26 21.10
N GLU A 29 -14.90 -4.71 20.39
CA GLU A 29 -16.25 -5.26 20.35
C GLU A 29 -16.42 -6.29 19.24
N SER A 30 -15.85 -6.00 18.07
CA SER A 30 -15.85 -6.89 16.91
C SER A 30 -14.65 -6.60 16.03
N PHE A 31 -14.17 -7.60 15.32
CA PHE A 31 -13.04 -7.47 14.40
C PHE A 31 -13.09 -8.57 13.35
N GLY A 32 -12.31 -8.42 12.31
CA GLY A 32 -12.16 -9.43 11.26
C GLY A 32 -11.41 -8.95 10.04
N ILE A 33 -11.34 -9.85 9.06
CA ILE A 33 -10.65 -9.67 7.79
C ILE A 33 -11.63 -9.97 6.66
N ARG A 34 -11.56 -9.20 5.56
CA ARG A 34 -12.35 -9.42 4.35
C ARG A 34 -11.48 -9.20 3.12
N PHE A 35 -11.47 -10.17 2.24
CA PHE A 35 -10.96 -10.00 0.87
C PHE A 35 -12.04 -9.31 0.04
N PHE A 36 -11.65 -8.45 -0.90
CA PHE A 36 -12.59 -7.67 -1.67
C PHE A 36 -12.19 -7.54 -3.15
N ASP A 37 -13.22 -7.52 -3.99
CA ASP A 37 -13.15 -7.05 -5.37
C ASP A 37 -13.68 -5.61 -5.49
N ASN A 38 -14.68 -5.27 -4.66
CA ASN A 38 -15.26 -3.93 -4.57
C ASN A 38 -15.20 -3.39 -3.14
N ILE A 39 -14.34 -2.40 -2.94
CA ILE A 39 -14.08 -1.82 -1.63
C ILE A 39 -15.33 -1.19 -0.98
N ASN A 40 -16.17 -0.49 -1.75
CA ASN A 40 -17.35 0.20 -1.21
C ASN A 40 -18.41 -0.78 -0.71
N GLU A 41 -18.63 -1.87 -1.44
CA GLU A 41 -19.55 -2.94 -1.03
C GLU A 41 -19.04 -3.68 0.20
N THR A 42 -17.73 -3.91 0.27
CA THR A 42 -17.13 -4.59 1.41
C THR A 42 -17.18 -3.72 2.67
N ILE A 43 -16.88 -2.42 2.58
CA ILE A 43 -17.06 -1.49 3.70
C ILE A 43 -18.52 -1.48 4.18
N LYS A 44 -19.47 -1.43 3.24
CA LYS A 44 -20.89 -1.49 3.59
C LYS A 44 -21.24 -2.76 4.37
N LYS A 45 -20.79 -3.94 3.91
CA LYS A 45 -20.99 -5.22 4.61
C LYS A 45 -20.37 -5.20 6.00
N ILE A 46 -19.14 -4.69 6.15
CA ILE A 46 -18.47 -4.55 7.46
C ILE A 46 -19.28 -3.66 8.40
N VAL A 47 -19.80 -2.52 7.93
CA VAL A 47 -20.64 -1.63 8.73
C VAL A 47 -21.94 -2.31 9.18
N GLU A 48 -22.56 -3.12 8.31
CA GLU A 48 -23.75 -3.91 8.62
C GLU A 48 -23.46 -5.00 9.66
N GLU A 49 -22.42 -5.82 9.44
CA GLU A 49 -22.00 -6.92 10.32
C GLU A 49 -21.59 -6.44 11.72
N THR A 50 -20.95 -5.29 11.81
CA THR A 50 -20.49 -4.71 13.08
C THR A 50 -21.54 -3.79 13.75
N TYR A 51 -22.71 -3.63 13.15
CA TYR A 51 -23.75 -2.67 13.58
C TYR A 51 -23.17 -1.25 13.76
N SER A 52 -22.41 -0.77 12.79
CA SER A 52 -21.66 0.49 12.89
C SER A 52 -22.22 1.62 12.01
N PHE A 53 -23.53 1.66 11.75
CA PHE A 53 -24.19 2.59 10.81
C PHE A 53 -23.91 4.08 11.10
N ASN A 54 -23.79 4.47 12.38
CA ASN A 54 -23.50 5.84 12.81
C ASN A 54 -22.15 5.96 13.54
N THR A 55 -21.39 4.85 13.61
CA THR A 55 -20.09 4.83 14.29
C THR A 55 -19.08 5.61 13.45
N PRO A 56 -18.26 6.49 14.07
CA PRO A 56 -17.16 7.13 13.39
C PRO A 56 -16.18 6.10 12.83
N ILE A 57 -15.71 6.30 11.59
CA ILE A 57 -14.78 5.41 10.91
C ILE A 57 -13.42 6.09 10.76
N SER A 58 -12.35 5.38 11.07
CA SER A 58 -10.97 5.80 10.84
C SER A 58 -10.28 4.82 9.89
N ILE A 59 -9.56 5.34 8.90
CA ILE A 59 -8.83 4.54 7.92
C ILE A 59 -7.35 4.90 7.89
N ASN A 60 -6.52 3.99 7.35
CA ASN A 60 -5.12 4.27 7.09
C ASN A 60 -4.95 5.23 5.91
N LEU A 61 -3.84 5.98 5.93
CA LEU A 61 -3.37 6.76 4.80
C LEU A 61 -2.74 5.81 3.77
N ALA A 62 -3.06 5.96 2.48
CA ALA A 62 -2.41 5.20 1.43
C ALA A 62 -1.08 5.85 1.04
N ASN A 63 -0.07 5.04 0.76
CA ASN A 63 1.24 5.47 0.27
C ASN A 63 1.83 6.64 1.08
N GLU A 64 1.85 6.47 2.40
CA GLU A 64 2.42 7.45 3.33
C GLU A 64 3.94 7.57 3.16
N SER A 65 4.44 8.80 3.15
CA SER A 65 5.87 9.09 3.13
C SER A 65 6.22 10.03 4.27
N TYR A 66 7.44 9.88 4.81
CA TYR A 66 7.88 10.61 5.99
C TYR A 66 9.12 11.44 5.70
N LEU A 67 9.11 12.71 6.12
CA LEU A 67 10.27 13.60 6.14
C LEU A 67 10.56 14.04 7.56
N TYR A 68 11.83 14.31 7.85
CA TYR A 68 12.32 14.63 9.17
C TYR A 68 13.16 15.88 9.13
N TYR A 69 12.85 16.83 10.04
CA TYR A 69 13.60 18.08 10.15
C TYR A 69 14.00 18.33 11.59
N ASN A 70 15.25 18.73 11.80
CA ASN A 70 15.74 19.16 13.10
C ASN A 70 15.60 20.68 13.19
N ILE A 71 14.75 21.16 14.08
CA ILE A 71 14.36 22.57 14.23
C ILE A 71 14.79 23.06 15.60
N PHE A 72 15.32 24.28 15.70
CA PHE A 72 15.69 24.86 17.01
C PHE A 72 14.47 24.99 17.92
N ALA A 73 14.59 24.48 19.16
CA ALA A 73 13.49 24.43 20.13
C ALA A 73 12.99 25.81 20.60
N LEU A 74 13.81 26.86 20.40
CA LEU A 74 13.49 28.24 20.82
C LEU A 74 12.60 29.00 19.80
N LEU A 75 12.31 28.43 18.64
CA LEU A 75 11.48 29.08 17.64
C LEU A 75 10.01 29.18 18.08
N SER A 76 9.35 30.25 17.65
CA SER A 76 7.91 30.37 17.84
C SER A 76 7.14 29.32 17.00
N LYS A 77 5.89 28.99 17.39
CA LYS A 77 5.06 28.05 16.60
C LYS A 77 4.88 28.50 15.14
N SER A 78 4.80 29.81 14.91
CA SER A 78 4.69 30.37 13.55
C SER A 78 5.96 30.19 12.75
N ASP A 79 7.14 30.32 13.40
CA ASP A 79 8.41 30.16 12.72
C ASP A 79 8.71 28.67 12.45
N ILE A 80 8.34 27.78 13.39
CA ILE A 80 8.40 26.32 13.16
C ILE A 80 7.56 25.93 11.96
N GLN A 81 6.31 26.42 11.86
CA GLN A 81 5.45 26.12 10.72
C GLN A 81 6.09 26.57 9.40
N LYS A 82 6.61 27.80 9.35
CA LYS A 82 7.29 28.32 8.16
C LYS A 82 8.53 27.49 7.80
N THR A 83 9.31 27.09 8.82
CA THR A 83 10.49 26.24 8.59
C THR A 83 10.08 24.92 7.94
N VAL A 84 9.07 24.24 8.49
CA VAL A 84 8.56 22.97 7.92
C VAL A 84 8.03 23.16 6.49
N GLU A 85 7.34 24.27 6.23
CA GLU A 85 6.85 24.60 4.88
C GLU A 85 8.00 24.84 3.90
N THR A 86 9.04 25.60 4.31
CA THR A 86 10.23 25.88 3.49
C THR A 86 11.06 24.61 3.22
N GLU A 87 11.27 23.78 4.23
CA GLU A 87 11.97 22.50 4.08
C GLU A 87 11.24 21.57 3.10
N PHE A 88 9.90 21.55 3.18
CA PHE A 88 9.11 20.78 2.23
C PHE A 88 9.19 21.34 0.80
N GLU A 89 9.19 22.67 0.63
CA GLU A 89 9.38 23.32 -0.66
C GLU A 89 10.74 22.94 -1.25
N THR A 90 11.82 23.03 -0.46
CA THR A 90 13.17 22.61 -0.86
C THR A 90 13.20 21.14 -1.28
N TYR A 91 12.59 20.25 -0.49
CA TYR A 91 12.49 18.84 -0.85
C TYR A 91 11.76 18.61 -2.19
N CYS A 92 10.68 19.35 -2.44
CA CYS A 92 9.95 19.25 -3.69
C CYS A 92 10.79 19.74 -4.87
N ASP A 93 11.53 20.84 -4.71
CA ASP A 93 12.38 21.41 -5.76
C ASP A 93 13.54 20.47 -6.11
N GLU A 94 14.21 19.91 -5.12
CA GLU A 94 15.30 18.94 -5.29
C GLU A 94 14.86 17.67 -6.03
N ASN A 95 13.65 17.18 -5.72
CA ASN A 95 13.09 15.96 -6.33
C ASN A 95 12.25 16.25 -7.57
N LYS A 96 12.10 17.52 -8.00
CA LYS A 96 11.27 17.95 -9.14
C LYS A 96 9.79 17.56 -8.97
N TYR A 97 9.30 17.58 -7.75
CA TYR A 97 7.90 17.32 -7.44
C TYR A 97 7.07 18.61 -7.49
N ASN A 98 5.82 18.48 -7.92
CA ASN A 98 4.87 19.57 -7.79
C ASN A 98 4.34 19.62 -6.34
N GLN A 99 4.77 20.61 -5.56
CA GLN A 99 4.34 20.81 -4.16
C GLN A 99 2.80 20.82 -4.01
N LYS A 100 2.07 21.40 -4.98
CA LYS A 100 0.60 21.48 -4.95
C LYS A 100 -0.10 20.13 -5.07
N ALA A 101 0.58 19.10 -5.59
CA ALA A 101 0.04 17.75 -5.71
C ALA A 101 -0.04 17.01 -4.37
N PHE A 102 0.61 17.53 -3.33
CA PHE A 102 0.69 16.88 -2.03
C PHE A 102 -0.11 17.62 -0.95
N GLU A 103 -0.68 16.87 -0.03
CA GLU A 103 -1.16 17.35 1.26
C GLU A 103 -0.19 16.85 2.35
N THR A 104 0.14 17.73 3.29
CA THR A 104 1.12 17.44 4.34
C THR A 104 0.56 17.72 5.72
N ARG A 105 1.00 16.96 6.71
CA ARG A 105 0.76 17.20 8.13
C ARG A 105 2.06 16.98 8.87
N TYR A 106 2.28 17.66 9.99
CA TYR A 106 3.46 17.44 10.80
C TYR A 106 3.16 17.33 12.29
N ALA A 107 4.03 16.67 12.98
CA ALA A 107 4.06 16.58 14.43
C ALA A 107 5.46 16.92 14.95
N LEU A 108 5.51 17.47 16.15
CA LEU A 108 6.77 17.78 16.83
C LEU A 108 7.04 16.75 17.91
N VAL A 109 8.22 16.20 17.91
CA VAL A 109 8.69 15.23 18.91
C VAL A 109 10.03 15.70 19.49
N SER A 110 10.37 15.22 20.68
CA SER A 110 11.66 15.53 21.28
C SER A 110 12.81 14.94 20.47
N ASN A 111 13.86 15.71 20.27
CA ASN A 111 15.09 15.20 19.68
C ASN A 111 15.92 14.51 20.79
N VAL A 112 16.27 13.24 20.57
CA VAL A 112 17.03 12.44 21.54
C VAL A 112 18.54 12.74 21.44
N GLU A 113 19.00 13.12 20.25
CA GLU A 113 20.43 13.40 19.98
C GLU A 113 20.84 14.81 20.42
N ASP A 114 19.93 15.77 20.27
CA ASP A 114 20.23 17.18 20.52
C ASP A 114 19.05 17.85 21.26
N ARG A 115 19.27 18.17 22.54
CA ARG A 115 18.22 18.79 23.37
C ARG A 115 17.90 20.24 23.01
N GLU A 116 18.76 20.93 22.26
CA GLU A 116 18.51 22.28 21.76
C GLU A 116 17.59 22.30 20.54
N LYS A 117 17.34 21.12 19.95
CA LYS A 117 16.48 20.92 18.78
C LYS A 117 15.26 20.08 19.13
N ILE A 118 14.21 20.31 18.37
CA ILE A 118 13.04 19.44 18.29
C ILE A 118 13.04 18.79 16.91
N LYS A 119 12.50 17.59 16.81
CA LYS A 119 12.37 16.89 15.53
C LYS A 119 10.94 17.06 15.03
N ALA A 120 10.79 17.55 13.81
CA ALA A 120 9.50 17.56 13.13
C ALA A 120 9.39 16.31 12.26
N ILE A 121 8.32 15.54 12.45
CA ILE A 121 7.92 14.43 11.59
C ILE A 121 6.86 14.98 10.66
N GLN A 122 7.14 15.09 9.37
CA GLN A 122 6.18 15.51 8.36
C GLN A 122 5.73 14.31 7.54
N VAL A 123 4.44 14.11 7.45
CA VAL A 123 3.81 13.08 6.61
C VAL A 123 3.29 13.73 5.34
N ILE A 124 3.57 13.10 4.23
CA ILE A 124 3.23 13.56 2.88
C ILE A 124 2.33 12.52 2.22
N VAL A 125 1.29 12.98 1.52
CA VAL A 125 0.41 12.14 0.71
C VAL A 125 0.01 12.84 -0.58
N ASN A 126 -0.14 12.08 -1.66
CA ASN A 126 -0.68 12.60 -2.90
C ASN A 126 -2.18 12.94 -2.72
N LYS A 127 -2.58 14.16 -3.12
CA LYS A 127 -3.97 14.63 -3.00
C LYS A 127 -4.96 13.78 -3.78
N ILE A 128 -4.57 13.21 -4.93
CA ILE A 128 -5.44 12.36 -5.74
C ILE A 128 -5.77 11.09 -4.94
N GLU A 129 -4.78 10.44 -4.37
CA GLU A 129 -4.95 9.23 -3.55
C GLU A 129 -5.78 9.53 -2.29
N LEU A 130 -5.47 10.61 -1.60
CA LEU A 130 -6.22 11.03 -0.43
C LEU A 130 -7.70 11.32 -0.77
N ASN A 131 -7.98 11.96 -1.90
CA ASN A 131 -9.35 12.22 -2.33
C ASN A 131 -10.07 10.93 -2.72
N LYS A 132 -9.39 9.99 -3.38
CA LYS A 132 -9.93 8.65 -3.66
C LYS A 132 -10.32 7.92 -2.38
N GLN A 133 -9.47 7.96 -1.36
CA GLN A 133 -9.79 7.36 -0.05
C GLN A 133 -10.99 8.04 0.64
N LYS A 134 -11.10 9.37 0.55
CA LYS A 134 -12.27 10.10 1.06
C LYS A 134 -13.58 9.67 0.39
N GLN A 135 -13.54 9.35 -0.91
CA GLN A 135 -14.71 8.88 -1.66
C GLN A 135 -15.23 7.51 -1.17
N TYR A 136 -14.35 6.62 -0.70
CA TYR A 136 -14.78 5.33 -0.13
C TYR A 136 -15.71 5.49 1.08
N LEU A 137 -15.56 6.59 1.81
CA LEU A 137 -16.29 6.86 3.05
C LEU A 137 -17.25 8.06 2.95
N GLU A 138 -17.58 8.52 1.74
CA GLU A 138 -18.43 9.69 1.55
C GLU A 138 -19.81 9.55 2.22
N LYS A 139 -20.35 8.32 2.27
CA LYS A 139 -21.63 7.99 2.89
C LYS A 139 -21.54 7.62 4.38
N HIS A 140 -20.35 7.68 4.95
CA HIS A 140 -20.08 7.25 6.32
C HIS A 140 -19.53 8.41 7.17
N ASN A 141 -19.59 8.27 8.48
CA ASN A 141 -19.05 9.27 9.42
C ASN A 141 -17.51 9.11 9.51
N LEU A 142 -16.77 9.75 8.62
CA LEU A 142 -15.31 9.73 8.62
C LEU A 142 -14.75 10.46 9.85
N ALA A 143 -14.06 9.74 10.74
CA ALA A 143 -13.37 10.28 11.92
C ALA A 143 -11.91 10.63 11.65
N GLY A 144 -11.20 9.80 10.86
CA GLY A 144 -9.80 10.02 10.56
C GLY A 144 -9.31 9.33 9.31
N ILE A 145 -8.29 9.94 8.70
CA ILE A 145 -7.39 9.31 7.73
C ILE A 145 -6.00 9.54 8.30
N VAL A 146 -5.35 8.49 8.77
CA VAL A 146 -4.15 8.62 9.59
C VAL A 146 -3.03 7.68 9.11
N PRO A 147 -1.76 8.11 9.21
CA PRO A 147 -0.64 7.27 8.82
C PRO A 147 -0.50 6.08 9.79
N ILE A 148 -0.40 4.86 9.22
CA ILE A 148 -0.36 3.65 10.03
C ILE A 148 0.91 3.55 10.85
N GLY A 149 2.05 4.00 10.34
CA GLY A 149 3.32 3.98 11.06
C GLY A 149 3.29 4.78 12.36
N THR A 150 2.45 5.83 12.44
CA THR A 150 2.27 6.56 13.71
C THR A 150 1.10 6.03 14.54
N ALA A 151 0.05 5.53 13.91
CA ALA A 151 -1.12 5.02 14.61
C ALA A 151 -0.79 3.74 15.41
N ILE A 152 0.04 2.86 14.87
CA ILE A 152 0.38 1.57 15.48
C ILE A 152 1.00 1.72 16.87
N ALA A 153 1.70 2.81 17.14
CA ALA A 153 2.28 3.11 18.42
C ALA A 153 1.25 3.31 19.55
N SER A 154 -0.01 3.63 19.20
CA SER A 154 -1.08 3.86 20.19
C SER A 154 -1.58 2.59 20.86
N ILE A 155 -1.28 1.40 20.30
CA ILE A 155 -1.82 0.12 20.75
C ILE A 155 -1.13 -0.45 22.00
N THR A 156 -0.01 0.15 22.41
CA THR A 156 0.84 -0.38 23.47
C THR A 156 0.98 0.60 24.63
N GLY A 157 1.00 0.06 25.83
CA GLY A 157 1.30 0.80 27.07
C GLY A 157 2.77 0.65 27.46
N PHE A 158 3.71 1.11 26.64
CA PHE A 158 5.14 1.03 26.91
C PHE A 158 5.53 1.71 28.23
N GLU A 159 6.49 1.14 28.96
CA GLU A 159 7.10 1.80 30.10
C GLU A 159 7.97 2.98 29.66
N LYS A 160 8.09 4.00 30.54
CA LYS A 160 8.79 5.26 30.20
C LYS A 160 10.23 5.10 29.73
N LYS A 161 10.91 4.03 30.14
CA LYS A 161 12.35 3.83 29.86
C LYS A 161 12.60 2.84 28.73
N GLU A 162 11.58 2.28 28.15
CA GLU A 162 11.75 1.34 27.04
C GLU A 162 11.96 2.09 25.73
N ASN A 163 13.02 1.71 25.02
CA ASN A 163 13.24 2.09 23.63
C ASN A 163 12.92 0.87 22.78
N VAL A 164 11.92 1.01 21.94
CA VAL A 164 11.37 -0.12 21.21
C VAL A 164 11.21 0.19 19.72
N LEU A 165 11.22 -0.85 18.91
CA LEU A 165 10.78 -0.81 17.52
C LEU A 165 9.45 -1.55 17.39
N ILE A 166 8.55 -1.04 16.56
CA ILE A 166 7.39 -1.78 16.07
C ILE A 166 7.57 -2.01 14.58
N VAL A 167 7.65 -3.27 14.20
CA VAL A 167 7.74 -3.72 12.81
C VAL A 167 6.36 -4.20 12.38
N ASN A 168 5.64 -3.36 11.66
CA ASN A 168 4.30 -3.64 11.16
C ASN A 168 4.39 -4.19 9.73
N MET A 169 4.36 -5.51 9.60
CA MET A 169 4.54 -6.25 8.36
C MET A 169 3.21 -6.49 7.64
N GLU A 170 2.65 -5.41 7.11
CA GLU A 170 1.43 -5.41 6.29
C GLU A 170 1.77 -5.47 4.79
N GLU A 171 0.94 -4.91 3.90
CA GLU A 171 1.20 -4.82 2.45
C GLU A 171 2.64 -4.37 2.16
N LYS A 172 3.04 -3.29 2.80
CA LYS A 172 4.42 -2.83 2.98
C LYS A 172 4.77 -2.88 4.46
N THR A 173 6.04 -2.96 4.78
CA THR A 173 6.45 -2.95 6.18
C THR A 173 6.76 -1.53 6.63
N THR A 174 6.13 -1.10 7.72
CA THR A 174 6.48 0.13 8.44
C THR A 174 7.21 -0.20 9.73
N ILE A 175 8.32 0.48 9.98
CA ILE A 175 9.15 0.31 11.17
C ILE A 175 9.10 1.61 11.98
N THR A 176 8.47 1.57 13.14
CA THR A 176 8.28 2.73 14.02
C THR A 176 9.22 2.65 15.21
N SER A 177 10.13 3.60 15.32
CA SER A 177 11.04 3.75 16.46
C SER A 177 10.38 4.59 17.55
N ILE A 178 10.32 4.08 18.76
CA ILE A 178 9.73 4.74 19.93
C ILE A 178 10.78 4.83 21.03
N TYR A 179 11.11 6.05 21.43
CA TYR A 179 12.05 6.33 22.49
C TYR A 179 11.37 7.17 23.57
N ASP A 180 11.47 6.76 24.81
CA ASP A 180 10.82 7.43 25.95
C ASP A 180 9.33 7.75 25.69
N ARG A 181 8.59 6.78 25.17
CA ARG A 181 7.15 6.87 24.78
C ARG A 181 6.83 7.84 23.64
N GLN A 182 7.79 8.35 22.93
CA GLN A 182 7.60 9.24 21.80
C GLN A 182 8.04 8.56 20.51
N ILE A 183 7.25 8.71 19.47
CA ILE A 183 7.65 8.28 18.14
C ILE A 183 8.83 9.14 17.70
N TYR A 184 9.95 8.50 17.41
CA TYR A 184 11.17 9.17 16.99
C TYR A 184 11.36 9.13 15.48
N ASN A 185 11.09 7.99 14.86
CA ASN A 185 11.24 7.75 13.42
C ASN A 185 10.21 6.74 12.94
N VAL A 186 9.81 6.86 11.68
CA VAL A 186 9.00 5.86 10.96
C VAL A 186 9.65 5.64 9.60
N GLU A 187 10.04 4.42 9.31
CA GLU A 187 10.57 4.03 8.01
C GLU A 187 9.60 3.07 7.33
N THR A 188 9.44 3.22 6.02
CA THR A 188 8.62 2.33 5.21
C THR A 188 9.51 1.65 4.18
N ILE A 189 9.37 0.34 4.05
CA ILE A 189 10.06 -0.48 3.06
C ILE A 189 9.04 -1.20 2.19
N ASP A 190 9.36 -1.38 0.92
CA ASP A 190 8.43 -1.97 -0.06
C ASP A 190 8.26 -3.50 0.08
N HIS A 191 9.02 -4.14 1.00
CA HIS A 191 8.87 -5.55 1.34
C HIS A 191 7.78 -5.74 2.40
N GLY A 192 6.84 -6.65 2.16
CA GLY A 192 5.73 -6.91 3.08
C GLY A 192 4.89 -8.11 2.66
N SER A 193 3.68 -8.19 3.22
CA SER A 193 2.77 -9.30 2.99
C SER A 193 2.30 -9.42 1.54
N GLN A 194 2.21 -8.32 0.80
CA GLN A 194 1.79 -8.36 -0.59
C GLN A 194 2.71 -9.24 -1.43
N GLU A 195 4.02 -9.05 -1.29
CA GLU A 195 5.01 -9.82 -2.06
C GLU A 195 4.89 -11.34 -1.79
N VAL A 196 4.72 -11.72 -0.52
CA VAL A 196 4.57 -13.11 -0.10
C VAL A 196 3.25 -13.70 -0.61
N LEU A 197 2.14 -13.00 -0.37
CA LEU A 197 0.82 -13.48 -0.77
C LEU A 197 0.67 -13.59 -2.29
N GLU A 198 1.25 -12.68 -3.07
CA GLU A 198 1.25 -12.77 -4.52
C GLU A 198 2.07 -13.96 -5.04
N LYS A 199 3.22 -14.28 -4.42
CA LYS A 199 4.01 -15.46 -4.78
C LYS A 199 3.23 -16.75 -4.55
N ILE A 200 2.66 -16.91 -3.36
CA ILE A 200 1.85 -18.08 -3.01
C ILE A 200 0.59 -18.15 -3.90
N ASN A 201 -0.04 -17.00 -4.18
CA ASN A 201 -1.25 -16.94 -5.01
C ASN A 201 -1.01 -17.40 -6.46
N ARG A 202 0.20 -17.27 -7.01
CA ARG A 202 0.55 -17.78 -8.34
C ARG A 202 0.38 -19.30 -8.45
N THR A 203 0.60 -20.01 -7.34
CA THR A 203 0.44 -21.47 -7.27
C THR A 203 -0.98 -21.86 -6.87
N GLU A 204 -1.57 -21.14 -5.90
CA GLU A 204 -2.83 -21.50 -5.27
C GLU A 204 -4.08 -20.88 -5.96
N ASN A 205 -3.89 -19.87 -6.83
CA ASN A 205 -4.94 -19.15 -7.54
C ASN A 205 -6.05 -18.57 -6.63
N SER A 206 -5.71 -18.25 -5.39
CA SER A 206 -6.64 -17.66 -4.41
C SER A 206 -5.89 -16.90 -3.33
N MET A 207 -6.12 -15.58 -3.22
CA MET A 207 -5.49 -14.74 -2.19
C MET A 207 -5.91 -15.14 -0.77
N SER A 208 -7.18 -15.54 -0.58
CA SER A 208 -7.65 -16.04 0.72
C SER A 208 -6.93 -17.32 1.12
N LYS A 209 -6.71 -18.25 0.17
CA LYS A 209 -5.96 -19.47 0.43
C LYS A 209 -4.49 -19.20 0.69
N ALA A 210 -3.88 -18.27 -0.07
CA ALA A 210 -2.51 -17.84 0.17
C ALA A 210 -2.33 -17.25 1.57
N TYR A 211 -3.30 -16.49 2.04
CA TYR A 211 -3.30 -15.94 3.39
C TYR A 211 -3.37 -17.03 4.47
N GLU A 212 -4.28 -18.01 4.35
CA GLU A 212 -4.40 -19.14 5.27
C GLU A 212 -3.13 -20.01 5.30
N ILE A 213 -2.49 -20.23 4.15
CA ILE A 213 -1.20 -20.92 4.06
C ILE A 213 -0.13 -20.12 4.83
N CYS A 214 -0.04 -18.82 4.59
CA CYS A 214 0.90 -17.96 5.29
C CYS A 214 0.70 -18.04 6.82
N LYS A 215 -0.57 -18.00 7.29
CA LYS A 215 -0.94 -18.12 8.70
C LYS A 215 -0.61 -19.51 9.30
N GLY A 216 -0.70 -20.57 8.51
CA GLY A 216 -0.40 -21.94 8.92
C GLY A 216 1.09 -22.30 8.88
N THR A 217 1.89 -21.57 8.10
CA THR A 217 3.31 -21.87 7.90
C THR A 217 4.13 -21.67 9.18
N THR A 218 5.10 -22.59 9.40
CA THR A 218 6.09 -22.52 10.48
C THR A 218 7.48 -22.35 9.89
N ILE A 219 8.19 -21.26 10.20
CA ILE A 219 9.47 -20.93 9.56
C ILE A 219 10.70 -21.36 10.34
N TYR A 220 10.56 -21.61 11.62
CA TYR A 220 11.66 -21.99 12.50
C TYR A 220 11.24 -23.16 13.39
N THR A 221 11.81 -24.33 13.14
CA THR A 221 11.56 -25.52 13.96
C THR A 221 12.87 -26.19 14.33
N ALA A 222 13.00 -26.60 15.60
CA ALA A 222 14.13 -27.40 16.05
C ALA A 222 14.04 -28.87 15.57
N ASP A 223 12.83 -29.31 15.25
CA ASP A 223 12.55 -30.67 14.77
C ASP A 223 12.40 -30.66 13.25
N VAL A 224 13.04 -31.67 12.59
CA VAL A 224 12.86 -31.91 11.15
C VAL A 224 11.41 -32.38 10.96
N ILE A 225 10.52 -31.49 10.59
CA ILE A 225 9.15 -31.85 10.21
C ILE A 225 9.23 -32.48 8.83
N ASP A 226 8.94 -33.78 8.77
CA ASP A 226 8.97 -34.59 7.55
C ASP A 226 7.73 -34.36 6.65
N ASP A 227 7.05 -33.23 6.80
CA ASP A 227 5.82 -32.93 6.08
C ASP A 227 6.06 -31.96 4.92
N SER A 228 6.25 -32.52 3.73
CA SER A 228 6.58 -31.83 2.49
C SER A 228 5.57 -30.73 2.08
N LYS A 229 4.36 -30.72 2.64
CA LYS A 229 3.32 -29.72 2.32
C LYS A 229 3.50 -28.41 3.07
N GLU A 230 3.94 -28.43 4.32
CA GLU A 230 4.18 -27.21 5.10
C GLU A 230 5.45 -26.47 4.65
N GLN A 231 6.38 -27.14 4.00
CA GLN A 231 7.62 -26.55 3.49
C GLN A 231 7.50 -25.97 2.08
N GLN A 232 6.44 -26.28 1.34
CA GLN A 232 6.29 -25.92 -0.08
C GLN A 232 6.38 -24.40 -0.35
N HIS A 233 5.98 -23.55 0.61
CA HIS A 233 5.95 -22.10 0.45
C HIS A 233 7.03 -21.36 1.26
N LEU A 234 7.93 -22.07 1.92
CA LEU A 234 9.05 -21.42 2.64
C LEU A 234 9.95 -20.61 1.71
N GLU A 235 10.18 -21.11 0.49
CA GLU A 235 10.96 -20.40 -0.54
C GLU A 235 10.32 -19.08 -0.98
N ASP A 236 9.00 -18.97 -0.88
CA ASP A 236 8.26 -17.75 -1.18
C ASP A 236 8.29 -16.73 -0.03
N ILE A 237 8.35 -17.21 1.20
CA ILE A 237 8.22 -16.42 2.45
C ILE A 237 9.57 -15.89 2.94
N ILE A 238 10.57 -16.78 3.07
CA ILE A 238 11.84 -16.47 3.72
C ILE A 238 12.58 -15.30 3.08
N PRO A 239 12.68 -15.14 1.74
CA PRO A 239 13.41 -14.03 1.14
C PRO A 239 12.87 -12.67 1.56
N THR A 240 11.54 -12.52 1.65
CA THR A 240 10.90 -11.28 2.08
C THR A 240 11.15 -11.00 3.57
N LEU A 241 11.01 -12.00 4.43
CA LEU A 241 11.33 -11.87 5.86
C LEU A 241 12.81 -11.54 6.10
N TYR A 242 13.70 -12.11 5.30
CA TYR A 242 15.13 -11.80 5.36
C TYR A 242 15.40 -10.33 5.05
N GLN A 243 14.82 -9.78 3.99
CA GLN A 243 14.96 -8.35 3.65
C GLN A 243 14.45 -7.44 4.77
N ILE A 244 13.31 -7.80 5.36
CA ILE A 244 12.75 -7.05 6.48
C ILE A 244 13.69 -7.14 7.70
N SER A 245 14.17 -8.34 8.07
CA SER A 245 15.05 -8.53 9.21
C SER A 245 16.38 -7.80 9.06
N GLN A 246 16.96 -7.77 7.86
CA GLN A 246 18.18 -7.00 7.58
C GLN A 246 17.96 -5.50 7.77
N LYS A 247 16.82 -4.97 7.30
CA LYS A 247 16.50 -3.54 7.48
C LYS A 247 16.26 -3.21 8.95
N VAL A 248 15.57 -4.06 9.69
CA VAL A 248 15.38 -3.90 11.14
C VAL A 248 16.73 -3.90 11.86
N LYS A 249 17.63 -4.82 11.49
CA LYS A 249 19.00 -4.88 12.04
C LYS A 249 19.76 -3.57 11.78
N GLU A 250 19.74 -3.07 10.55
CA GLU A 250 20.36 -1.79 10.20
C GLU A 250 19.84 -0.64 11.09
N ILE A 251 18.53 -0.58 11.33
CA ILE A 251 17.92 0.45 12.18
C ILE A 251 18.34 0.29 13.65
N VAL A 252 18.41 -0.95 14.17
CA VAL A 252 18.86 -1.23 15.54
C VAL A 252 20.32 -0.83 15.72
N GLU A 253 21.20 -1.19 14.78
CA GLU A 253 22.64 -0.87 14.82
C GLU A 253 22.92 0.64 14.72
N ASN A 254 22.13 1.36 13.90
CA ASN A 254 22.26 2.81 13.69
C ASN A 254 21.44 3.64 14.69
N SER A 255 20.74 3.01 15.63
CA SER A 255 19.91 3.72 16.60
C SER A 255 20.76 4.55 17.57
N PRO A 256 20.40 5.83 17.84
CA PRO A 256 21.11 6.68 18.79
C PRO A 256 20.97 6.20 20.24
N VAL A 257 20.03 5.29 20.50
CA VAL A 257 19.77 4.70 21.83
C VAL A 257 19.67 3.19 21.70
N LYS A 258 20.05 2.47 22.77
CA LYS A 258 19.91 1.02 22.79
C LYS A 258 18.43 0.61 22.71
N ILE A 259 18.07 -0.16 21.69
CA ILE A 259 16.75 -0.77 21.54
C ILE A 259 16.65 -1.99 22.47
N SER A 260 15.64 -2.03 23.32
CA SER A 260 15.41 -3.13 24.24
C SER A 260 14.55 -4.25 23.64
N THR A 261 13.53 -3.87 22.87
CA THR A 261 12.55 -4.80 22.36
C THR A 261 12.14 -4.43 20.93
N VAL A 262 11.98 -5.45 20.09
CA VAL A 262 11.40 -5.35 18.73
C VAL A 262 10.07 -6.07 18.71
N TYR A 263 8.99 -5.32 18.53
CA TYR A 263 7.65 -5.86 18.42
C TYR A 263 7.27 -6.11 16.97
N LEU A 264 6.81 -7.32 16.66
CA LEU A 264 6.36 -7.74 15.33
C LEU A 264 4.84 -7.75 15.28
N THR A 265 4.26 -7.18 14.22
CA THR A 265 2.80 -7.15 14.01
C THR A 265 2.49 -7.10 12.50
N GLY A 266 1.21 -7.16 12.15
CA GLY A 266 0.73 -7.20 10.77
C GLY A 266 0.58 -8.61 10.21
N THR A 267 0.28 -8.72 8.93
CA THR A 267 -0.04 -9.99 8.25
C THR A 267 1.06 -11.03 8.39
N LEU A 268 2.33 -10.68 8.20
CA LEU A 268 3.42 -11.67 8.29
C LEU A 268 3.76 -12.07 9.73
N SER A 269 3.27 -11.35 10.73
CA SER A 269 3.51 -11.70 12.13
C SER A 269 2.67 -12.90 12.62
N VAL A 270 1.70 -13.35 11.82
CA VAL A 270 0.91 -14.55 12.13
C VAL A 270 1.59 -15.86 11.75
N ILE A 271 2.70 -15.78 11.01
CA ILE A 271 3.55 -16.93 10.69
C ILE A 271 4.12 -17.49 11.99
N ASN A 272 4.07 -18.82 12.15
CA ASN A 272 4.58 -19.46 13.36
C ASN A 272 6.09 -19.26 13.52
N ASN A 273 6.51 -18.90 14.73
CA ASN A 273 7.92 -18.71 15.13
C ASN A 273 8.64 -17.59 14.37
N VAL A 274 7.92 -16.62 13.81
CA VAL A 274 8.53 -15.45 13.16
C VAL A 274 9.36 -14.61 14.15
N ASP A 275 8.96 -14.53 15.39
CA ASP A 275 9.69 -13.86 16.47
C ASP A 275 11.04 -14.55 16.76
N LEU A 276 11.09 -15.88 16.75
CA LEU A 276 12.34 -16.64 16.87
C LEU A 276 13.24 -16.41 15.66
N TYR A 277 12.68 -16.34 14.46
CA TYR A 277 13.43 -16.03 13.25
C TYR A 277 14.10 -14.65 13.35
N PHE A 278 13.36 -13.61 13.75
CA PHE A 278 13.94 -12.28 13.95
C PHE A 278 14.96 -12.23 15.09
N GLN A 279 14.76 -13.02 16.14
CA GLN A 279 15.68 -13.09 17.29
C GLN A 279 17.09 -13.54 16.87
N GLU A 280 17.24 -14.40 15.85
CA GLU A 280 18.55 -14.78 15.34
C GLU A 280 19.34 -13.62 14.72
N PHE A 281 18.65 -12.67 14.08
CA PHE A 281 19.29 -11.51 13.48
C PHE A 281 19.54 -10.37 14.49
N LEU A 282 18.84 -10.39 15.61
CA LEU A 282 18.81 -9.32 16.62
C LEU A 282 19.13 -9.84 18.02
N PRO A 283 20.33 -10.36 18.26
CA PRO A 283 20.67 -11.02 19.54
C PRO A 283 20.68 -10.04 20.74
N GLU A 284 20.79 -8.72 20.48
CA GLU A 284 20.84 -7.69 21.53
C GLU A 284 19.47 -7.12 21.92
N ALA A 285 18.43 -7.39 21.13
CA ALA A 285 17.07 -6.93 21.36
C ALA A 285 16.13 -8.12 21.52
N ASP A 286 15.12 -7.97 22.35
CA ASP A 286 14.14 -9.02 22.62
C ASP A 286 13.02 -8.97 21.55
N CYS A 287 12.92 -9.96 20.68
CA CYS A 287 11.91 -10.00 19.61
C CYS A 287 10.62 -10.64 20.09
N LYS A 288 9.50 -9.92 19.97
CA LYS A 288 8.19 -10.36 20.47
C LYS A 288 7.07 -10.03 19.50
N ILE A 289 6.06 -10.87 19.48
CA ILE A 289 4.80 -10.55 18.80
C ILE A 289 4.07 -9.46 19.60
N LEU A 290 3.63 -8.39 18.91
CA LEU A 290 2.92 -7.27 19.51
C LEU A 290 1.52 -7.70 19.97
N LYS A 291 1.33 -7.75 21.29
CA LYS A 291 0.02 -7.98 21.89
C LYS A 291 -0.51 -6.64 22.41
N PRO A 292 -1.76 -6.28 22.14
CA PRO A 292 -2.33 -5.02 22.62
C PRO A 292 -2.50 -5.05 24.13
N SER A 293 -1.59 -4.40 24.86
CA SER A 293 -1.51 -4.48 26.32
C SER A 293 -2.55 -3.63 27.05
N ILE A 294 -3.08 -2.60 26.37
CA ILE A 294 -4.06 -1.66 26.98
C ILE A 294 -5.51 -2.02 26.66
N ILE A 295 -5.73 -3.13 25.99
CA ILE A 295 -7.05 -3.57 25.56
C ILE A 295 -7.45 -4.79 26.41
N GLU A 296 -8.61 -4.71 27.04
CA GLU A 296 -9.20 -5.85 27.73
C GLU A 296 -9.63 -6.90 26.69
N VAL A 297 -8.90 -8.02 26.66
CA VAL A 297 -9.22 -9.18 25.83
C VAL A 297 -9.81 -10.27 26.72
N ASN A 298 -10.97 -10.78 26.37
CA ASN A 298 -11.49 -11.97 27.00
C ASN A 298 -10.78 -13.20 26.38
N VAL A 299 -9.60 -13.52 26.91
CA VAL A 299 -8.62 -14.47 26.35
C VAL A 299 -9.17 -15.89 26.18
N ALA A 300 -10.28 -16.23 26.85
CA ALA A 300 -10.83 -17.58 26.85
C ALA A 300 -11.53 -17.98 25.52
N GLN A 301 -11.81 -17.05 24.61
CA GLN A 301 -12.64 -17.29 23.43
C GLN A 301 -12.01 -16.88 22.10
N ILE A 302 -10.81 -16.25 22.08
CA ILE A 302 -10.22 -15.69 20.88
C ILE A 302 -8.83 -16.28 20.64
N ASN A 303 -8.60 -16.75 19.43
CA ASN A 303 -7.25 -17.11 19.01
C ASN A 303 -6.38 -15.83 18.97
N ILE A 304 -5.26 -15.85 19.67
CA ILE A 304 -4.33 -14.70 19.76
C ILE A 304 -3.90 -14.22 18.37
N LYS A 305 -3.71 -15.15 17.41
CA LYS A 305 -3.34 -14.80 16.03
C LYS A 305 -4.40 -13.93 15.35
N ASP A 306 -5.68 -14.28 15.46
CA ASP A 306 -6.78 -13.54 14.84
C ASP A 306 -6.85 -12.09 15.35
N TYR A 307 -6.36 -11.88 16.58
CA TYR A 307 -6.33 -10.58 17.20
C TYR A 307 -5.11 -9.73 16.76
N ILE A 308 -3.95 -10.37 16.66
CA ILE A 308 -2.70 -9.72 16.25
C ILE A 308 -2.79 -9.22 14.80
N GLU A 309 -3.42 -9.99 13.93
CA GLU A 309 -3.57 -9.64 12.51
C GLU A 309 -4.45 -8.40 12.26
N VAL A 310 -5.25 -7.95 13.23
CA VAL A 310 -6.07 -6.74 13.14
C VAL A 310 -5.54 -5.55 13.96
N ASN A 311 -4.32 -5.64 14.49
CA ASN A 311 -3.69 -4.56 15.26
C ASN A 311 -3.68 -3.22 14.51
N SER A 312 -3.42 -3.23 13.20
CA SER A 312 -3.48 -2.03 12.37
C SER A 312 -4.86 -1.37 12.42
N ALA A 313 -5.94 -2.14 12.32
CA ALA A 313 -7.30 -1.61 12.41
C ALA A 313 -7.65 -1.12 13.84
N ILE A 314 -7.19 -1.84 14.88
CA ILE A 314 -7.38 -1.42 16.27
C ILE A 314 -6.69 -0.06 16.51
N SER A 315 -5.45 0.09 16.05
CA SER A 315 -4.69 1.34 16.24
C SER A 315 -5.33 2.54 15.57
N LEU A 316 -5.92 2.35 14.36
CA LEU A 316 -6.68 3.39 13.66
C LEU A 316 -7.92 3.83 14.45
N ALA A 317 -8.66 2.88 15.03
CA ALA A 317 -9.80 3.19 15.89
C ALA A 317 -9.38 3.94 17.15
N MET A 318 -8.30 3.49 17.81
CA MET A 318 -7.77 4.13 19.03
C MET A 318 -7.31 5.56 18.77
N GLN A 319 -6.64 5.81 17.65
CA GLN A 319 -6.24 7.18 17.29
C GLN A 319 -7.45 8.10 17.11
N ALA A 320 -8.54 7.63 16.49
CA ALA A 320 -9.77 8.40 16.38
C ALA A 320 -10.47 8.60 17.73
N LEU A 321 -10.24 7.73 18.71
CA LEU A 321 -10.73 7.86 20.08
C LEU A 321 -9.83 8.73 20.98
N GLY A 322 -8.83 9.39 20.41
CA GLY A 322 -7.99 10.40 21.07
C GLY A 322 -6.61 9.93 21.50
N GLU A 323 -6.24 8.70 21.18
CA GLU A 323 -4.87 8.22 21.40
C GLU A 323 -3.94 8.61 20.23
N GLY A 324 -2.63 8.64 20.50
CA GLY A 324 -1.63 8.95 19.47
C GLY A 324 -1.59 10.41 19.01
N ILE A 325 -1.02 10.66 17.84
CA ILE A 325 -0.70 12.00 17.34
C ILE A 325 -1.85 12.55 16.49
N GLN A 326 -2.71 13.37 17.10
CA GLN A 326 -3.90 13.92 16.45
C GLN A 326 -3.59 14.93 15.33
N SER A 327 -2.44 15.61 15.35
CA SER A 327 -2.04 16.57 14.31
C SER A 327 -1.78 15.91 12.94
N LEU A 328 -1.54 14.60 12.89
CA LEU A 328 -1.30 13.84 11.67
C LEU A 328 -2.59 13.28 11.03
N ASN A 329 -3.77 13.71 11.47
CA ASN A 329 -5.03 13.30 10.87
C ASN A 329 -5.34 14.13 9.62
N PHE A 330 -5.42 13.50 8.46
CA PHE A 330 -5.68 14.12 7.15
C PHE A 330 -7.17 14.39 6.85
N ARG A 331 -8.05 14.08 7.81
CA ARG A 331 -9.43 14.54 7.73
C ARG A 331 -9.45 16.08 7.83
N LYS A 332 -10.19 16.75 6.95
CA LYS A 332 -10.48 18.18 7.14
C LYS A 332 -11.35 18.35 8.39
N PRO A 333 -10.96 19.20 9.34
CA PRO A 333 -11.77 19.42 10.53
C PRO A 333 -13.14 20.01 10.12
N ASN A 334 -14.22 19.45 10.65
CA ASN A 334 -15.57 20.00 10.47
C ASN A 334 -15.66 21.35 11.16
N PHE A 335 -16.62 22.22 10.74
CA PHE A 335 -16.84 23.52 11.36
C PHE A 335 -17.01 23.42 12.89
N MET A 336 -17.69 22.38 13.38
CA MET A 336 -17.86 22.14 14.82
C MET A 336 -16.54 21.79 15.53
N ASP A 337 -15.63 21.11 14.86
CA ASP A 337 -14.30 20.79 15.40
C ASP A 337 -13.44 22.06 15.47
N GLN A 338 -13.54 22.95 14.48
CA GLN A 338 -12.87 24.26 14.49
C GLN A 338 -13.44 25.14 15.60
N LEU A 339 -14.76 25.14 15.81
CA LEU A 339 -15.41 25.89 16.89
C LEU A 339 -14.98 25.37 18.27
N LYS A 340 -14.89 24.04 18.45
CA LYS A 340 -14.38 23.43 19.70
C LYS A 340 -12.92 23.79 19.94
N GLN A 341 -12.07 23.82 18.93
CA GLN A 341 -10.68 24.25 19.04
C GLN A 341 -10.58 25.73 19.43
N LEU A 342 -11.40 26.60 18.84
CA LEU A 342 -11.45 28.02 19.22
C LEU A 342 -11.92 28.21 20.65
N LEU A 343 -12.97 27.50 21.07
CA LEU A 343 -13.50 27.57 22.44
C LEU A 343 -12.54 26.98 23.48
N SER A 344 -11.78 25.93 23.13
CA SER A 344 -10.77 25.34 24.01
C SER A 344 -9.50 26.21 24.13
N ALA A 345 -9.15 26.96 23.09
CA ALA A 345 -8.03 27.90 23.11
C ALA A 345 -8.29 29.09 24.02
N ASP A 346 -9.52 29.58 24.11
CA ASP A 346 -9.89 30.68 25.02
C ASP A 346 -9.87 30.28 26.50
N VAL A 347 -10.12 29.01 26.82
CA VAL A 347 -10.08 28.52 28.22
C VAL A 347 -8.65 28.38 28.75
N THR A 348 -7.65 28.22 27.89
CA THR A 348 -6.24 28.15 28.30
C THR A 348 -5.58 29.52 28.50
N LEU A 349 -6.17 30.60 27.97
CA LEU A 349 -5.70 31.98 28.15
C LEU A 349 -6.21 32.64 29.45
N GLY A 350 -7.08 31.98 30.22
CA GLY A 350 -7.74 32.51 31.40
C GLY A 350 -7.01 32.34 32.75
N LYS A 351 -5.83 31.71 32.82
CA LYS A 351 -5.09 31.50 34.10
C LYS A 351 -3.64 31.84 33.95
N LYS A 352 -3.34 33.15 33.95
CA LYS A 352 -2.16 33.79 34.61
C LYS A 352 -2.26 35.30 34.48
N LYS A 353 -2.90 35.93 35.45
CA LYS A 353 -2.59 37.33 35.79
C LYS A 353 -1.62 37.28 36.94
N GLU A 354 -0.38 37.57 36.69
CA GLU A 354 0.49 38.22 37.64
C GLU A 354 1.16 39.42 36.96
N SER A 355 1.09 40.51 37.68
CA SER A 355 1.47 41.87 37.37
C SER A 355 2.91 42.04 36.90
N SER A 356 3.10 42.72 35.76
CA SER A 356 4.19 43.68 35.64
C SER A 356 3.88 44.74 34.59
N SER A 357 3.86 45.94 35.01
CA SER A 357 3.72 47.21 34.30
C SER A 357 4.79 47.38 33.23
N LYS A 358 4.38 47.68 31.98
CA LYS A 358 5.12 48.52 31.01
C LYS A 358 4.36 48.60 29.65
N PRO A 359 4.68 49.54 28.76
CA PRO A 359 3.74 50.60 28.38
C PRO A 359 2.93 50.26 27.08
N LYS A 360 1.75 50.85 27.01
CA LYS A 360 0.84 50.80 25.85
C LYS A 360 1.53 51.27 24.57
N LYS A 361 1.73 50.36 23.61
CA LYS A 361 1.83 50.70 22.20
C LYS A 361 0.44 50.78 21.64
N GLU A 362 0.03 51.98 21.29
CA GLU A 362 -1.22 52.27 20.60
C GLU A 362 -1.25 51.51 19.28
N SER A 363 -2.26 50.66 19.14
CA SER A 363 -2.50 49.94 17.90
C SER A 363 -2.97 50.95 16.82
N LYS A 364 -2.37 50.85 15.62
CA LYS A 364 -2.66 51.62 14.43
C LYS A 364 -4.13 51.48 13.90
N LEU A 365 -4.99 50.78 14.63
CA LEU A 365 -6.41 50.61 14.28
C LEU A 365 -7.31 51.81 14.65
N LYS A 366 -6.79 52.78 15.45
CA LYS A 366 -7.59 54.00 15.81
C LYS A 366 -7.63 55.07 14.72
N LYS A 367 -7.00 54.88 13.56
CA LYS A 367 -6.94 55.87 12.48
C LYS A 367 -7.96 55.67 11.37
N ILE A 368 -8.82 54.67 11.44
CA ILE A 368 -9.81 54.38 10.34
C ILE A 368 -11.26 54.59 10.77
N MET A 369 -11.51 54.82 12.03
CA MET A 369 -12.87 55.24 12.44
C MET A 369 -12.92 56.78 12.57
N PRO A 370 -13.65 57.49 11.72
CA PRO A 370 -13.94 58.89 11.98
C PRO A 370 -14.71 58.96 13.31
N SER A 371 -14.27 59.87 14.20
CA SER A 371 -14.94 60.10 15.47
C SER A 371 -16.32 60.69 15.19
N PHE A 372 -17.36 59.89 15.42
CA PHE A 372 -18.75 60.33 15.36
C PHE A 372 -19.18 61.21 16.54
N SER A 373 -18.25 61.88 17.22
CA SER A 373 -18.52 62.68 18.40
C SER A 373 -18.95 64.16 18.09
N SER A 374 -19.15 64.51 16.81
CA SER A 374 -19.54 65.90 16.46
C SER A 374 -20.62 66.01 15.37
N VAL A 375 -21.59 65.08 15.37
CA VAL A 375 -22.82 65.36 14.64
C VAL A 375 -23.79 65.98 15.64
N ASP A 376 -23.75 67.34 15.73
CA ASP A 376 -24.65 68.10 16.52
C ASP A 376 -26.01 68.17 15.79
N LEU A 377 -26.89 67.23 16.13
CA LEU A 377 -28.28 67.18 15.64
C LEU A 377 -29.13 68.06 16.55
N SER A 378 -28.79 69.36 16.62
CA SER A 378 -29.70 70.37 17.26
C SER A 378 -30.83 70.73 16.31
N PHE A 379 -31.90 69.96 16.35
CA PHE A 379 -33.17 70.37 15.81
C PHE A 379 -33.80 71.43 16.74
N LYS A 380 -33.78 72.72 16.32
CA LYS A 380 -34.53 73.80 16.95
C LYS A 380 -36.01 73.67 16.58
N GLY A 381 -36.74 72.83 17.29
CA GLY A 381 -38.19 72.73 17.26
C GLY A 381 -38.66 72.02 18.53
N LYS A 382 -39.74 72.47 19.15
CA LYS A 382 -40.38 71.87 20.33
C LYS A 382 -40.99 70.51 19.93
N LEU A 383 -40.16 69.49 19.77
CA LEU A 383 -40.59 68.12 19.57
C LEU A 383 -40.81 67.47 20.95
N ASP A 384 -41.89 66.75 21.08
CA ASP A 384 -42.23 66.00 22.29
C ASP A 384 -41.15 64.87 22.55
N LYS A 385 -40.93 64.51 23.80
CA LYS A 385 -39.91 63.49 24.16
C LYS A 385 -40.05 62.14 23.40
N THR A 386 -41.29 61.81 23.06
CA THR A 386 -41.64 60.61 22.26
C THR A 386 -41.24 60.75 20.80
N GLU A 387 -41.38 61.90 20.17
CA GLU A 387 -40.98 62.14 18.78
C GLU A 387 -39.50 62.20 18.59
N THR A 388 -38.74 62.76 19.54
CA THR A 388 -37.26 62.73 19.53
C THR A 388 -36.70 61.30 19.70
N MET A 389 -37.36 60.44 20.47
CA MET A 389 -36.97 59.03 20.61
C MET A 389 -37.25 58.24 19.32
N LEU A 390 -38.39 58.51 18.65
CA LEU A 390 -38.70 57.87 17.36
C LEU A 390 -37.71 58.26 16.25
N ILE A 391 -37.36 59.58 16.16
CA ILE A 391 -36.40 60.05 15.16
C ILE A 391 -35.02 59.43 15.40
N ARG A 392 -34.54 59.30 16.66
CA ARG A 392 -33.30 58.63 16.99
C ARG A 392 -33.31 57.13 16.63
N ALA A 393 -34.45 56.46 16.87
CA ALA A 393 -34.60 55.04 16.49
C ALA A 393 -34.58 54.87 14.97
N LEU A 394 -35.21 55.79 14.22
CA LEU A 394 -35.27 55.78 12.76
C LEU A 394 -33.87 56.00 12.14
N VAL A 395 -33.10 56.96 12.68
CA VAL A 395 -31.69 57.21 12.29
C VAL A 395 -30.79 55.99 12.61
N ALA A 396 -30.99 55.35 13.77
CA ALA A 396 -30.24 54.17 14.13
C ALA A 396 -30.53 52.99 13.18
N ILE A 397 -31.79 52.77 12.81
CA ILE A 397 -32.19 51.74 11.83
C ILE A 397 -31.58 52.03 10.45
N LEU A 398 -31.56 53.32 10.04
CA LEU A 398 -30.98 53.70 8.75
C LEU A 398 -29.47 53.48 8.72
N LEU A 399 -28.75 53.75 9.80
CA LEU A 399 -27.32 53.47 9.96
C LEU A 399 -27.04 51.97 9.93
N ILE A 400 -27.85 51.15 10.60
CA ILE A 400 -27.71 49.68 10.58
C ILE A 400 -27.89 49.15 9.15
N ASN A 401 -28.86 49.66 8.39
CA ASN A 401 -29.06 49.27 6.99
C ASN A 401 -27.87 49.65 6.10
N ILE A 402 -27.28 50.83 6.28
CA ILE A 402 -26.10 51.26 5.52
C ILE A 402 -24.89 50.32 5.83
N ILE A 403 -24.70 49.99 7.10
CA ILE A 403 -23.64 49.05 7.51
C ILE A 403 -23.90 47.66 6.91
N PHE A 404 -25.14 47.19 6.92
CA PHE A 404 -25.53 45.92 6.34
C PHE A 404 -25.27 45.86 4.82
N ILE A 405 -25.62 46.91 4.07
CA ILE A 405 -25.33 47.00 2.63
C ILE A 405 -23.85 47.03 2.35
N ALA A 406 -23.07 47.77 3.13
CA ALA A 406 -21.61 47.81 2.99
C ALA A 406 -20.97 46.44 3.27
N PHE A 407 -21.40 45.74 4.31
CA PHE A 407 -20.95 44.42 4.67
C PHE A 407 -21.31 43.35 3.62
N SER A 408 -22.55 43.39 3.09
CA SER A 408 -23.01 42.53 2.02
C SER A 408 -22.19 42.71 0.75
N LYS A 409 -21.81 43.94 0.41
CA LYS A 409 -20.96 44.21 -0.77
C LYS A 409 -19.54 43.67 -0.61
N ILE A 410 -18.96 43.72 0.60
CA ILE A 410 -17.64 43.13 0.90
C ILE A 410 -17.69 41.59 0.79
N LEU A 411 -18.74 40.98 1.34
CA LEU A 411 -18.93 39.52 1.25
C LEU A 411 -19.12 39.07 -0.20
N PHE A 412 -19.92 39.81 -0.99
CA PHE A 412 -20.11 39.47 -2.40
C PHE A 412 -18.81 39.52 -3.20
N ASN A 413 -18.02 40.59 -3.03
CA ASN A 413 -16.70 40.69 -3.69
C ASN A 413 -15.71 39.59 -3.26
N GLN A 414 -15.77 39.12 -2.00
CA GLN A 414 -14.95 37.99 -1.55
C GLN A 414 -15.43 36.68 -2.15
N MET A 415 -16.72 36.46 -2.30
CA MET A 415 -17.26 35.26 -2.96
C MET A 415 -16.91 35.24 -4.45
N GLU A 416 -17.01 36.39 -5.14
CA GLU A 416 -16.65 36.49 -6.55
C GLU A 416 -15.17 36.18 -6.80
N LYS A 417 -14.25 36.71 -5.98
CA LYS A 417 -12.82 36.36 -6.05
C LYS A 417 -12.56 34.86 -5.83
N LYS A 418 -13.21 34.26 -4.82
CA LYS A 418 -13.08 32.83 -4.57
C LYS A 418 -13.65 31.99 -5.70
N SER A 419 -14.74 32.43 -6.35
CA SER A 419 -15.28 31.74 -7.53
C SER A 419 -14.30 31.75 -8.70
N GLN A 420 -13.67 32.91 -8.98
CA GLN A 420 -12.65 33.03 -10.03
C GLN A 420 -11.41 32.18 -9.73
N ASP A 421 -10.97 32.11 -8.47
CA ASP A 421 -9.84 31.25 -8.07
C ASP A 421 -10.17 29.75 -8.26
N VAL A 422 -11.41 29.35 -7.97
CA VAL A 422 -11.88 27.97 -8.18
C VAL A 422 -11.98 27.64 -9.67
N ASP A 423 -12.51 28.54 -10.50
CA ASP A 423 -12.58 28.34 -11.94
C ASP A 423 -11.19 28.24 -12.57
N GLY A 424 -10.23 29.03 -12.08
CA GLY A 424 -8.82 28.92 -12.48
C GLY A 424 -8.19 27.57 -12.12
N LEU A 425 -8.50 27.04 -10.94
CA LEU A 425 -8.03 25.72 -10.50
C LEU A 425 -8.65 24.60 -11.35
N ILE A 426 -9.94 24.65 -11.62
CA ILE A 426 -10.65 23.69 -12.49
C ILE A 426 -10.03 23.68 -13.90
N ALA A 427 -9.72 24.84 -14.46
CA ALA A 427 -9.10 24.93 -15.78
C ALA A 427 -7.69 24.29 -15.79
N SER A 428 -6.89 24.52 -14.73
CA SER A 428 -5.56 23.91 -14.63
C SER A 428 -5.63 22.39 -14.46
N GLU A 429 -6.55 21.88 -13.61
CA GLU A 429 -6.75 20.44 -13.41
C GLU A 429 -7.25 19.75 -14.69
N ASN A 430 -8.15 20.36 -15.44
CA ASN A 430 -8.59 19.82 -16.72
C ASN A 430 -7.45 19.72 -17.74
N SER A 431 -6.51 20.68 -17.73
CA SER A 431 -5.34 20.63 -18.58
C SER A 431 -4.36 19.51 -18.18
N GLU A 432 -4.22 19.22 -16.89
CA GLU A 432 -3.42 18.09 -16.39
C GLU A 432 -4.07 16.74 -16.72
N ILE A 433 -5.38 16.63 -16.58
CA ILE A 433 -6.14 15.44 -16.99
C ILE A 433 -5.94 15.15 -18.48
N ALA A 434 -5.94 16.20 -19.34
CA ALA A 434 -5.70 16.03 -20.75
C ALA A 434 -4.28 15.51 -21.05
N LYS A 435 -3.25 15.97 -20.34
CA LYS A 435 -1.87 15.45 -20.44
C LYS A 435 -1.79 13.98 -19.99
N ILE A 436 -2.36 13.66 -18.83
CA ILE A 436 -2.36 12.28 -18.32
C ILE A 436 -3.06 11.34 -19.29
N ASN A 437 -4.18 11.73 -19.89
CA ASN A 437 -4.85 10.91 -20.89
C ASN A 437 -3.98 10.70 -22.16
N THR A 438 -3.19 11.70 -22.54
CA THR A 438 -2.24 11.54 -23.65
C THR A 438 -1.13 10.55 -23.31
N ASP A 439 -0.62 10.61 -22.08
CA ASP A 439 0.40 9.69 -21.58
C ASP A 439 -0.13 8.25 -21.45
N ILE A 440 -1.36 8.08 -20.97
CA ILE A 440 -2.05 6.78 -20.92
C ILE A 440 -2.18 6.19 -22.32
N ASN A 441 -2.58 6.98 -23.32
CA ASN A 441 -2.69 6.52 -24.70
C ASN A 441 -1.33 6.11 -25.28
N SER A 442 -0.27 6.85 -24.95
CA SER A 442 1.10 6.50 -25.37
C SER A 442 1.59 5.21 -24.72
N LEU A 443 1.28 5.01 -23.44
CA LEU A 443 1.61 3.78 -22.71
C LEU A 443 0.82 2.57 -23.23
N ASN A 444 -0.46 2.73 -23.55
CA ASN A 444 -1.27 1.67 -24.16
C ASN A 444 -0.69 1.27 -25.53
N THR A 445 -0.24 2.23 -26.34
CA THR A 445 0.40 1.94 -27.63
C THR A 445 1.72 1.18 -27.44
N LYS A 446 2.52 1.52 -26.43
CA LYS A 446 3.75 0.78 -26.10
C LYS A 446 3.45 -0.62 -25.60
N ASN A 447 2.40 -0.79 -24.79
CA ASN A 447 2.00 -2.08 -24.25
C ASN A 447 1.50 -3.03 -25.36
N THR A 448 0.71 -2.53 -26.31
CA THR A 448 0.30 -3.34 -27.48
C THR A 448 1.49 -3.78 -28.31
N LYS A 449 2.48 -2.90 -28.53
CA LYS A 449 3.71 -3.26 -29.21
C LYS A 449 4.56 -4.27 -28.44
N TYR A 450 4.62 -4.14 -27.12
CA TYR A 450 5.30 -5.12 -26.25
C TYR A 450 4.65 -6.50 -26.34
N ASN A 451 3.33 -6.56 -26.29
CA ASN A 451 2.59 -7.82 -26.40
C ASN A 451 2.82 -8.49 -27.76
N SER A 452 2.83 -7.72 -28.87
CA SER A 452 3.12 -8.30 -30.19
C SER A 452 4.55 -8.85 -30.29
N LEU A 453 5.54 -8.15 -29.71
CA LEU A 453 6.93 -8.65 -29.65
C LEU A 453 7.06 -9.91 -28.81
N THR A 454 6.29 -10.03 -27.74
CA THR A 454 6.27 -11.21 -26.87
C THR A 454 5.69 -12.42 -27.61
N GLU A 455 4.65 -12.22 -28.39
CA GLU A 455 4.09 -13.28 -29.24
C GLU A 455 5.07 -13.72 -30.35
N GLU A 456 5.77 -12.78 -30.98
CA GLU A 456 6.82 -13.08 -31.96
C GLU A 456 7.97 -13.87 -31.34
N LEU A 457 8.43 -13.50 -30.14
CA LEU A 457 9.46 -14.22 -29.40
C LEU A 457 9.01 -15.64 -29.04
N LYS A 458 7.76 -15.82 -28.63
CA LYS A 458 7.21 -17.15 -28.37
C LYS A 458 7.20 -18.01 -29.63
N ALA A 459 6.75 -17.45 -30.75
CA ALA A 459 6.76 -18.15 -32.02
C ALA A 459 8.17 -18.54 -32.50
N ILE A 460 9.18 -17.70 -32.23
CA ILE A 460 10.59 -18.01 -32.52
C ILE A 460 11.12 -19.12 -31.61
N ASN A 461 10.82 -19.06 -30.32
CA ASN A 461 11.22 -20.11 -29.37
C ASN A 461 10.59 -21.46 -29.72
N ASP A 462 9.31 -21.48 -30.10
CA ASP A 462 8.64 -22.71 -30.55
C ASP A 462 9.33 -23.29 -31.81
N LYS A 463 9.76 -22.43 -32.75
CA LYS A 463 10.54 -22.86 -33.91
C LYS A 463 11.91 -23.41 -33.54
N ILE A 464 12.62 -22.78 -32.57
CA ILE A 464 13.92 -23.23 -32.10
C ILE A 464 13.80 -24.59 -31.39
N SER A 465 12.78 -24.77 -30.53
CA SER A 465 12.51 -26.06 -29.87
C SER A 465 12.23 -27.16 -30.89
N ASN A 466 11.40 -26.90 -31.90
CA ASN A 466 11.14 -27.84 -32.98
C ASN A 466 12.40 -28.22 -33.77
N ILE A 467 13.31 -27.27 -34.02
CA ILE A 467 14.60 -27.54 -34.69
C ILE A 467 15.53 -28.36 -33.79
N ALA A 468 15.56 -28.10 -32.50
CA ALA A 468 16.35 -28.84 -31.54
C ALA A 468 15.90 -30.33 -31.41
N GLU A 469 14.58 -30.53 -31.38
CA GLU A 469 13.99 -31.89 -31.42
C GLU A 469 14.32 -32.63 -32.72
N MET A 470 14.23 -31.97 -33.88
CA MET A 470 14.61 -32.55 -35.17
C MET A 470 16.08 -32.92 -35.24
N LYS A 471 16.97 -32.16 -34.64
CA LYS A 471 18.41 -32.42 -34.65
C LYS A 471 18.78 -33.70 -33.93
N ASN A 472 18.06 -34.08 -32.89
CA ASN A 472 18.32 -35.29 -32.09
C ASN A 472 17.58 -36.51 -32.64
N SER A 473 16.53 -36.37 -33.43
CA SER A 473 15.72 -37.48 -33.92
C SER A 473 16.43 -38.33 -35.00
N ILE A 474 17.21 -37.69 -35.88
CA ILE A 474 17.93 -38.39 -36.95
C ILE A 474 19.04 -39.31 -36.41
N PRO A 475 19.93 -38.89 -35.50
CA PRO A 475 20.90 -39.76 -34.87
C PRO A 475 20.29 -40.95 -34.13
N ASN A 476 19.16 -40.72 -33.42
CA ASN A 476 18.45 -41.77 -32.72
C ASN A 476 17.82 -42.77 -33.68
N LEU A 477 17.21 -42.31 -34.79
CA LEU A 477 16.71 -43.17 -35.84
C LEU A 477 17.81 -44.06 -36.44
N LEU A 478 18.95 -43.45 -36.79
CA LEU A 478 20.11 -44.20 -37.31
C LEU A 478 20.58 -45.29 -36.35
N ASN A 479 20.69 -44.98 -35.06
CA ASN A 479 21.05 -45.95 -34.05
C ASN A 479 20.05 -47.13 -33.98
N GLN A 480 18.75 -46.84 -33.99
CA GLN A 480 17.73 -47.88 -33.96
C GLN A 480 17.78 -48.75 -35.22
N ILE A 481 17.94 -48.14 -36.41
CA ILE A 481 18.09 -48.89 -37.65
C ILE A 481 19.32 -49.81 -37.62
N MET A 482 20.46 -49.33 -37.09
CA MET A 482 21.67 -50.13 -36.95
C MET A 482 21.48 -51.37 -36.08
N TYR A 483 20.60 -51.31 -35.08
CA TYR A 483 20.29 -52.47 -34.23
C TYR A 483 19.43 -53.55 -34.89
N ILE A 484 18.60 -53.17 -35.88
CA ILE A 484 17.61 -54.06 -36.48
C ILE A 484 17.96 -54.54 -37.89
N ILE A 485 18.93 -53.87 -38.54
CA ILE A 485 19.32 -54.18 -39.91
C ILE A 485 19.98 -55.56 -39.98
N PRO A 486 19.53 -56.51 -40.83
CA PRO A 486 20.24 -57.77 -41.04
C PRO A 486 21.58 -57.56 -41.74
N GLU A 487 22.57 -58.40 -41.46
CA GLU A 487 23.92 -58.32 -42.07
C GLU A 487 23.89 -58.38 -43.59
N SER A 488 22.88 -59.00 -44.16
CA SER A 488 22.66 -59.14 -45.63
C SER A 488 21.96 -57.94 -46.29
N VAL A 489 21.51 -56.95 -45.50
CA VAL A 489 20.82 -55.75 -46.00
C VAL A 489 21.73 -54.53 -45.91
N GLN A 490 21.92 -53.87 -47.03
CA GLN A 490 22.74 -52.66 -47.11
C GLN A 490 21.81 -51.43 -47.28
N LEU A 491 22.02 -50.39 -46.43
CA LEU A 491 21.34 -49.10 -46.62
C LEU A 491 22.10 -48.28 -47.66
N THR A 492 21.39 -47.83 -48.67
CA THR A 492 21.94 -46.99 -49.73
C THR A 492 21.74 -45.50 -49.45
N SER A 493 20.59 -45.12 -48.96
CA SER A 493 20.35 -43.72 -48.53
C SER A 493 19.17 -43.62 -47.55
N ILE A 494 19.21 -42.57 -46.76
CA ILE A 494 18.11 -42.11 -45.90
C ILE A 494 17.83 -40.63 -46.27
N GLN A 495 16.62 -40.35 -46.70
CA GLN A 495 16.24 -39.01 -47.18
C GLN A 495 14.97 -38.53 -46.48
N ASN A 496 14.94 -37.27 -46.13
CA ASN A 496 13.73 -36.61 -45.68
C ASN A 496 12.96 -36.11 -46.94
N THR A 497 11.76 -36.61 -47.17
CA THR A 497 11.00 -36.30 -48.38
C THR A 497 10.12 -35.07 -48.22
N THR A 498 9.33 -34.97 -47.15
CA THR A 498 8.51 -33.78 -46.83
C THR A 498 8.07 -33.80 -45.36
N GLY A 499 8.42 -32.81 -44.61
CA GLY A 499 7.99 -32.65 -43.22
C GLY A 499 8.47 -33.81 -42.32
N LYS A 500 7.58 -34.68 -41.88
CA LYS A 500 7.87 -35.79 -40.97
C LYS A 500 8.17 -37.12 -41.69
N LYS A 501 8.13 -37.16 -43.04
CA LYS A 501 8.27 -38.38 -43.83
C LYS A 501 9.74 -38.62 -44.16
N ILE A 502 10.19 -39.86 -43.92
CA ILE A 502 11.51 -40.35 -44.25
C ILE A 502 11.38 -41.47 -45.24
N ALA A 503 12.27 -41.45 -46.25
CA ALA A 503 12.44 -42.52 -47.21
C ALA A 503 13.81 -43.20 -46.96
N ILE A 504 13.81 -44.50 -46.74
CA ILE A 504 14.97 -45.35 -46.56
C ILE A 504 15.11 -46.23 -47.81
N ILE A 505 16.23 -46.14 -48.50
CA ILE A 505 16.54 -47.03 -49.65
C ILE A 505 17.45 -48.11 -49.16
N ALA A 506 17.00 -49.35 -49.25
CA ALA A 506 17.73 -50.54 -48.82
C ALA A 506 17.88 -51.55 -49.97
N GLN A 507 19.01 -52.26 -49.95
CA GLN A 507 19.36 -53.29 -50.95
C GLN A 507 19.74 -54.61 -50.23
N ALA A 508 19.37 -55.74 -50.83
CA ALA A 508 19.77 -57.07 -50.39
C ALA A 508 19.87 -58.04 -51.58
N SER A 509 20.42 -59.23 -51.36
CA SER A 509 20.52 -60.26 -52.37
C SER A 509 19.19 -60.94 -52.69
N ASP A 510 18.21 -60.94 -51.76
CA ASP A 510 16.91 -61.54 -51.94
C ASP A 510 15.75 -60.71 -51.33
N TYR A 511 14.53 -61.07 -51.68
CA TYR A 511 13.31 -60.40 -51.21
C TYR A 511 12.98 -60.69 -49.74
N ASP A 512 13.36 -61.85 -49.22
CA ASP A 512 12.98 -62.30 -47.87
C ASP A 512 13.71 -61.44 -46.82
N GLN A 513 14.97 -61.11 -47.06
CA GLN A 513 15.78 -60.27 -46.16
C GLN A 513 15.24 -58.83 -46.09
N LEU A 514 14.86 -58.26 -47.23
CA LEU A 514 14.22 -56.94 -47.29
C LEU A 514 12.85 -56.95 -46.62
N GLY A 515 12.05 -58.04 -46.88
CA GLY A 515 10.76 -58.23 -46.23
C GLY A 515 10.86 -58.32 -44.72
N TYR A 516 11.88 -59.06 -44.22
CA TYR A 516 12.17 -59.15 -42.80
C TYR A 516 12.53 -57.77 -42.22
N PHE A 517 13.40 -57.02 -42.88
CA PHE A 517 13.81 -55.67 -42.44
C PHE A 517 12.62 -54.73 -42.39
N ILE A 518 11.73 -54.72 -43.42
CA ILE A 518 10.50 -53.90 -43.43
C ILE A 518 9.57 -54.28 -42.28
N ALA A 519 9.41 -55.60 -42.02
CA ALA A 519 8.60 -56.10 -40.93
C ALA A 519 9.14 -55.67 -39.57
N LYS A 520 10.47 -55.72 -39.39
CA LYS A 520 11.15 -55.24 -38.17
C LYS A 520 10.90 -53.76 -37.93
N ILE A 521 11.08 -52.90 -38.94
CA ILE A 521 10.80 -51.44 -38.83
C ILE A 521 9.34 -51.20 -38.40
N LYS A 522 8.38 -51.99 -38.91
CA LYS A 522 6.96 -51.92 -38.54
C LYS A 522 6.70 -52.41 -37.13
N VAL A 523 7.19 -53.56 -36.75
CA VAL A 523 6.93 -54.20 -35.46
C VAL A 523 7.60 -53.46 -34.31
N ASP A 524 8.82 -53.00 -34.49
CA ASP A 524 9.55 -52.26 -33.48
C ASP A 524 9.10 -50.79 -33.44
N GLY A 525 8.21 -50.37 -34.37
CA GLY A 525 7.60 -49.04 -34.42
C GLY A 525 8.63 -47.91 -34.61
N ILE A 526 9.70 -48.20 -35.37
CA ILE A 526 10.78 -47.24 -35.67
C ILE A 526 10.27 -46.11 -36.57
N LEU A 527 9.41 -46.47 -37.51
CA LEU A 527 8.63 -45.54 -38.33
C LEU A 527 7.14 -45.82 -38.19
N GLY A 528 6.33 -44.79 -38.15
CA GLY A 528 4.87 -44.89 -38.27
C GLY A 528 4.41 -44.91 -39.75
N ASN A 529 3.25 -45.47 -40.01
CA ASN A 529 2.66 -45.48 -41.34
C ASN A 529 3.59 -46.01 -42.47
N VAL A 530 4.34 -47.07 -42.18
CA VAL A 530 5.37 -47.63 -43.09
C VAL A 530 4.74 -48.18 -44.34
N VAL A 531 5.15 -47.66 -45.48
CA VAL A 531 4.78 -48.10 -46.83
C VAL A 531 6.07 -48.45 -47.56
N SER A 532 6.10 -49.61 -48.24
CA SER A 532 7.19 -49.96 -49.13
C SER A 532 6.76 -49.78 -50.60
N SER A 533 7.63 -49.16 -51.40
CA SER A 533 7.44 -49.10 -52.83
C SER A 533 7.65 -50.49 -53.47
N SER A 534 7.32 -50.62 -54.74
CA SER A 534 7.61 -51.83 -55.52
C SER A 534 9.12 -52.09 -55.52
N SER A 535 9.53 -53.27 -55.09
CA SER A 535 10.92 -53.71 -55.15
C SER A 535 11.34 -53.96 -56.61
N GLN A 536 12.57 -53.49 -56.96
CA GLN A 536 13.16 -53.72 -58.29
C GLN A 536 14.39 -54.65 -58.14
N LYS A 537 14.43 -55.67 -58.94
CA LYS A 537 15.58 -56.57 -59.04
C LYS A 537 16.45 -56.18 -60.23
N SER A 538 17.71 -55.86 -60.01
CA SER A 538 18.68 -55.56 -61.04
C SER A 538 19.93 -56.43 -60.80
N GLY A 539 20.11 -57.44 -61.65
CA GLY A 539 21.12 -58.48 -61.46
C GLY A 539 20.86 -59.33 -60.21
N ASP A 540 21.86 -59.40 -59.33
CA ASP A 540 21.77 -60.15 -58.07
C ASP A 540 21.32 -59.29 -56.88
N VAL A 541 20.92 -58.05 -57.12
CA VAL A 541 20.53 -57.10 -56.05
C VAL A 541 19.08 -56.70 -56.18
N VAL A 542 18.34 -56.76 -55.09
CA VAL A 542 16.98 -56.26 -54.96
C VAL A 542 17.02 -54.95 -54.20
N THR A 543 16.38 -53.91 -54.71
CA THR A 543 16.31 -52.59 -54.09
C THR A 543 14.86 -52.29 -53.72
N VAL A 544 14.66 -51.72 -52.53
CA VAL A 544 13.34 -51.27 -52.05
C VAL A 544 13.45 -49.86 -51.44
N THR A 545 12.43 -49.05 -51.63
CA THR A 545 12.28 -47.79 -50.90
C THR A 545 11.18 -47.95 -49.85
N ILE A 546 11.55 -47.71 -48.60
CA ILE A 546 10.69 -47.80 -47.42
C ILE A 546 10.36 -46.35 -47.01
N GLU A 547 9.10 -45.97 -47.07
CA GLU A 547 8.65 -44.66 -46.59
C GLU A 547 7.88 -44.81 -45.27
N GLY A 548 8.09 -43.86 -44.35
CA GLY A 548 7.36 -43.83 -43.09
C GLY A 548 7.45 -42.48 -42.41
N GLU A 549 6.69 -42.32 -41.36
CA GLU A 549 6.66 -41.12 -40.56
C GLU A 549 7.45 -41.34 -39.27
N LEU A 550 8.24 -40.33 -38.87
CA LEU A 550 8.94 -40.37 -37.58
C LEU A 550 7.92 -40.31 -36.44
N PRO A 551 7.86 -41.27 -35.51
CA PRO A 551 7.01 -41.22 -34.34
C PRO A 551 7.63 -40.29 -33.30
N TRP A 552 7.22 -39.03 -33.28
CA TRP A 552 7.73 -37.98 -32.40
C TRP A 552 7.57 -38.27 -30.89
N GLU A 553 6.69 -39.21 -30.55
CA GLU A 553 6.44 -39.57 -29.14
C GLU A 553 7.48 -40.54 -28.54
N LYS A 554 8.40 -41.07 -29.34
CA LYS A 554 9.39 -42.09 -28.91
C LYS A 554 10.85 -41.64 -28.86
N PHE A 555 11.10 -40.37 -29.20
CA PHE A 555 12.49 -39.85 -29.26
C PHE A 555 12.76 -38.70 -28.30
#